data_8807fdc6185bc465d302f8a028846ab9
#
_entry.id   8807fdc6185bc465d302f8a028846ab9
#
_cell.length_a   1.000
_cell.length_b   1.000
_cell.length_c   1.000
_cell.angle_alpha   90.00
_cell.angle_beta   90.00
_cell.angle_gamma   90.00
#
_symmetry.space_group_name_H-M   'P 1'
#
loop_
_entity.id
_entity.type
_entity.pdbx_description
1 polymer ?
#
loop_
_entity_poly.entity_id
_entity_poly.type
_entity_poly.pdbx_seq_one_letter_code
_entity_poly.pdbx_strand_id
1 'polypeptide(L)'
;MWGVTPTRLSSAAMKRGVIAAFAAAVAALSVSGPATAEPGQPAPASTGIHKIQHVIVIMQENRSFDEYFGTYPGADGIPRAANGVPSVCSPDPTTHACVKPYHNTHDQNLGGPHGPKHAVADIDSGKMDGFLTEARRPAACIKKTGNPDCATVDSSKSPDVMGYHNGSDIPNYWAYASNFVLQDHMFEATAAGSWTSHMYTVSEWAAKCSTPNDASTCKTSLPAPKSMNGVEYPWTDLTYLMHKNQVSWNYYISKGSEPDCEDDAQTCGPRPQGVTTYGIWNPLPYFDDVKQDGDLTKIQDVSNFYQAARAGTLPKVSWVAPNQTVSEHPPSLISTGQTYVTNLINTVMKGPEWNSTAIFLAWDDWGGFYDHVAPPKVDQGGFGMRVPAMVISPYAKRGFIDHSPLSLDVYTKFIEDDFLGGQRLDPATDGRPDPRPTVRETLPQVGDLSADFDFNQTPRPPLVLPLRPHTDLTKSSTGSSSTGVIVIVIAIIVVGAVLAFVAFSVRRRRRAKVLVPSH
;
A
#
# COMPACT_ATOMS: atom_id res chain seq x y z
N MET A 1 17.35 41.91 59.33
CA MET A 1 17.90 43.29 59.37
C MET A 1 17.70 43.91 58.03
N TRP A 2 16.96 45.03 58.07
CA TRP A 2 16.75 46.06 57.01
C TRP A 2 16.20 45.56 55.69
N GLY A 3 14.98 45.77 55.28
CA GLY A 3 13.99 46.80 55.52
C GLY A 3 14.19 47.98 54.57
N VAL A 4 13.28 48.18 53.56
CA VAL A 4 12.56 49.44 53.40
C VAL A 4 11.62 49.33 52.18
N THR A 5 10.39 49.71 52.41
CA THR A 5 9.19 49.78 51.62
C THR A 5 9.06 51.12 50.83
N PRO A 6 7.92 51.41 50.18
CA PRO A 6 7.81 52.08 48.87
C PRO A 6 7.42 53.55 48.96
N THR A 7 7.48 54.27 47.83
CA THR A 7 6.90 55.62 47.74
C THR A 7 5.92 55.74 46.57
N ARG A 8 4.67 56.03 46.95
CA ARG A 8 3.62 56.67 46.11
C ARG A 8 3.89 58.18 46.05
N LEU A 9 3.44 58.81 44.97
CA LEU A 9 2.89 60.21 44.88
C LEU A 9 2.45 60.39 43.41
N SER A 10 1.31 60.72 43.11
CA SER A 10 0.17 61.59 43.34
C SER A 10 -0.06 62.50 42.11
N SER A 11 -1.32 62.50 41.74
CA SER A 11 -2.06 63.27 40.74
C SER A 11 -1.78 64.75 40.69
N ALA A 12 -1.90 65.36 39.48
CA ALA A 12 -2.46 66.69 39.34
C ALA A 12 -3.17 66.86 37.96
N ALA A 13 -4.41 67.22 38.04
CA ALA A 13 -5.26 67.61 36.95
C ALA A 13 -4.99 69.06 36.56
N MET A 14 -5.17 69.39 35.26
CA MET A 14 -5.56 70.76 34.90
C MET A 14 -6.42 70.78 33.64
N LYS A 15 -7.51 71.56 33.78
CA LYS A 15 -8.64 71.76 32.82
C LYS A 15 -8.32 72.85 31.80
N ARG A 16 -9.11 72.78 30.71
CA ARG A 16 -9.68 73.87 29.86
C ARG A 16 -9.00 74.16 28.54
N GLY A 17 -9.87 74.15 27.50
CA GLY A 17 -9.78 74.93 26.27
C GLY A 17 -10.62 74.34 25.14
N VAL A 18 -11.91 74.73 25.10
CA VAL A 18 -12.83 74.51 23.97
C VAL A 18 -12.56 75.60 22.92
N ILE A 19 -12.32 75.18 21.65
CA ILE A 19 -12.64 76.02 20.48
C ILE A 19 -13.24 75.09 19.43
N ALA A 20 -14.49 75.40 19.07
CA ALA A 20 -15.23 74.77 17.99
C ALA A 20 -14.84 75.39 16.65
N ALA A 21 -14.56 74.57 15.65
CA ALA A 21 -14.53 75.00 14.25
C ALA A 21 -15.42 74.05 13.45
N PHE A 22 -16.57 74.56 13.01
CA PHE A 22 -17.46 73.90 12.05
C PHE A 22 -16.78 73.94 10.66
N ALA A 23 -16.52 72.84 10.05
CA ALA A 23 -16.23 72.67 8.63
C ALA A 23 -17.25 71.71 8.01
N ALA A 24 -18.06 72.30 7.10
CA ALA A 24 -19.07 71.52 6.36
C ALA A 24 -18.41 70.52 5.40
N ALA A 25 -18.66 69.29 5.60
CA ALA A 25 -18.30 68.23 4.66
C ALA A 25 -19.45 67.97 3.67
N VAL A 26 -19.22 68.33 2.41
CA VAL A 26 -20.07 67.99 1.27
C VAL A 26 -19.85 66.46 1.00
N ALA A 27 -20.88 65.66 1.26
CA ALA A 27 -20.88 64.22 0.88
C ALA A 27 -21.06 64.09 -0.64
N ALA A 28 -19.99 63.81 -1.36
CA ALA A 28 -20.05 63.33 -2.74
C ALA A 28 -20.38 61.81 -2.69
N LEU A 29 -21.63 61.48 -3.03
CA LEU A 29 -22.02 60.10 -3.34
C LEU A 29 -21.34 59.69 -4.65
N SER A 30 -20.21 58.99 -4.55
CA SER A 30 -19.63 58.24 -5.66
C SER A 30 -20.41 56.93 -5.82
N VAL A 31 -21.23 56.86 -6.86
CA VAL A 31 -21.82 55.64 -7.37
C VAL A 31 -20.67 54.77 -7.92
N SER A 32 -20.23 53.79 -7.15
CA SER A 32 -19.34 52.74 -7.65
C SER A 32 -20.13 51.82 -8.59
N GLY A 33 -19.91 52.02 -9.88
CA GLY A 33 -20.33 51.02 -10.88
C GLY A 33 -19.69 49.64 -10.62
N PRO A 34 -20.26 48.55 -11.16
CA PRO A 34 -19.68 47.24 -10.97
C PRO A 34 -18.25 47.24 -11.52
N ALA A 35 -17.28 46.91 -10.69
CA ALA A 35 -15.91 46.66 -11.09
C ALA A 35 -15.92 45.53 -12.10
N THR A 36 -15.61 45.84 -13.36
CA THR A 36 -15.27 44.80 -14.34
C THR A 36 -14.00 44.12 -13.82
N ALA A 37 -14.13 42.84 -13.40
CA ALA A 37 -12.98 42.03 -13.09
C ALA A 37 -12.07 42.00 -14.34
N GLU A 38 -10.85 42.49 -14.22
CA GLU A 38 -9.82 42.24 -15.24
C GLU A 38 -9.73 40.74 -15.45
N PRO A 39 -9.58 40.24 -16.68
CA PRO A 39 -9.31 38.83 -16.92
C PRO A 39 -8.04 38.50 -16.16
N GLY A 40 -8.18 37.63 -15.11
CA GLY A 40 -7.07 37.26 -14.26
C GLY A 40 -5.92 36.73 -15.12
N GLN A 41 -4.73 37.26 -14.87
CA GLN A 41 -3.51 36.75 -15.46
C GLN A 41 -3.47 35.21 -15.22
N PRO A 42 -3.26 34.38 -16.26
CA PRO A 42 -3.19 32.95 -16.04
C PRO A 42 -2.12 32.64 -14.98
N ALA A 43 -2.46 31.83 -14.01
CA ALA A 43 -1.51 31.37 -12.98
C ALA A 43 -0.21 30.91 -13.68
N PRO A 44 0.97 31.25 -13.13
CA PRO A 44 2.23 30.79 -13.71
C PRO A 44 2.19 29.28 -13.89
N ALA A 45 2.62 28.80 -15.06
CA ALA A 45 2.64 27.37 -15.35
C ALA A 45 3.51 26.65 -14.30
N SER A 46 2.99 25.57 -13.75
CA SER A 46 3.72 24.71 -12.80
C SER A 46 5.04 24.25 -13.40
N THR A 47 6.12 24.28 -12.63
CA THR A 47 7.47 23.91 -13.08
C THR A 47 8.03 22.77 -12.20
N GLY A 48 8.93 21.99 -12.75
CA GLY A 48 9.58 20.89 -12.02
C GLY A 48 8.57 19.88 -11.47
N ILE A 49 8.80 19.44 -10.25
CA ILE A 49 7.95 18.48 -9.52
C ILE A 49 6.49 18.93 -9.46
N HIS A 50 6.21 20.23 -9.33
CA HIS A 50 4.85 20.78 -9.24
C HIS A 50 4.02 20.66 -10.52
N LYS A 51 4.56 20.05 -11.61
CA LYS A 51 3.77 19.58 -12.75
C LYS A 51 2.91 18.38 -12.38
N ILE A 52 3.29 17.65 -11.33
CA ILE A 52 2.46 16.61 -10.74
C ILE A 52 1.43 17.29 -9.83
N GLN A 53 0.17 17.00 -10.08
CA GLN A 53 -0.96 17.48 -9.29
C GLN A 53 -1.67 16.35 -8.54
N HIS A 54 -1.37 15.11 -8.94
CA HIS A 54 -1.94 13.90 -8.37
C HIS A 54 -0.85 12.84 -8.20
N VAL A 55 -0.61 12.43 -6.97
CA VAL A 55 0.22 11.29 -6.62
C VAL A 55 -0.67 10.13 -6.22
N ILE A 56 -0.45 8.97 -6.82
CA ILE A 56 -1.19 7.74 -6.54
C ILE A 56 -0.18 6.69 -6.12
N VAL A 57 -0.29 6.20 -4.88
CA VAL A 57 0.50 5.09 -4.36
C VAL A 57 -0.35 3.82 -4.43
N ILE A 58 0.01 2.89 -5.28
CA ILE A 58 -0.60 1.56 -5.37
C ILE A 58 0.35 0.59 -4.69
N MET A 59 -0.08 0.05 -3.56
CA MET A 59 0.68 -0.95 -2.82
C MET A 59 0.07 -2.32 -3.07
N GLN A 60 0.89 -3.25 -3.56
CA GLN A 60 0.56 -4.66 -3.75
C GLN A 60 1.29 -5.49 -2.70
N GLU A 61 1.03 -6.80 -2.69
CA GLU A 61 1.52 -7.72 -1.69
C GLU A 61 2.54 -8.70 -2.23
N ASN A 62 3.49 -8.80 -1.46
CA ASN A 62 4.44 -9.80 -1.03
C ASN A 62 5.19 -10.42 -2.21
N ARG A 63 6.10 -9.60 -2.80
CA ARG A 63 7.02 -10.07 -3.83
C ARG A 63 8.40 -9.44 -3.66
N SER A 64 9.45 -10.25 -3.77
CA SER A 64 10.80 -9.70 -3.86
C SER A 64 11.09 -9.18 -5.27
N PHE A 65 12.08 -8.29 -5.38
CA PHE A 65 12.52 -7.79 -6.68
C PHE A 65 12.99 -8.94 -7.60
N ASP A 66 13.79 -9.87 -7.08
CA ASP A 66 14.30 -10.99 -7.87
C ASP A 66 13.20 -11.92 -8.38
N GLU A 67 12.10 -12.05 -7.64
CA GLU A 67 10.99 -12.88 -8.07
C GLU A 67 10.30 -12.35 -9.33
N TYR A 68 10.14 -11.01 -9.46
CA TYR A 68 9.42 -10.42 -10.59
C TYR A 68 10.33 -9.81 -11.67
N PHE A 69 11.48 -9.29 -11.27
CA PHE A 69 12.41 -8.59 -12.16
C PHE A 69 13.84 -9.13 -12.11
N GLY A 70 14.11 -10.20 -11.39
CA GLY A 70 15.44 -10.81 -11.28
C GLY A 70 16.03 -11.29 -12.59
N THR A 71 15.26 -11.29 -13.68
CA THR A 71 15.72 -11.60 -15.04
C THR A 71 15.52 -10.44 -16.02
N TYR A 72 15.12 -9.26 -15.53
CA TYR A 72 14.87 -8.09 -16.38
C TYR A 72 16.17 -7.56 -16.96
N PRO A 73 16.26 -7.34 -18.28
CA PRO A 73 17.49 -6.90 -18.91
C PRO A 73 17.99 -5.55 -18.40
N GLY A 74 19.22 -5.51 -17.90
CA GLY A 74 19.86 -4.30 -17.41
C GLY A 74 19.62 -3.98 -15.93
N ALA A 75 18.70 -4.69 -15.26
CA ALA A 75 18.53 -4.57 -13.81
C ALA A 75 19.61 -5.36 -13.05
N ASP A 76 19.84 -4.97 -11.80
CA ASP A 76 20.63 -5.75 -10.84
C ASP A 76 19.79 -6.96 -10.37
N GLY A 77 19.69 -7.93 -11.27
CA GLY A 77 18.88 -9.13 -11.07
C GLY A 77 19.73 -10.33 -10.67
N ILE A 78 19.07 -11.51 -10.62
CA ILE A 78 19.68 -12.77 -10.20
C ILE A 78 21.04 -13.01 -10.89
N PRO A 79 22.15 -13.09 -10.14
CA PRO A 79 23.47 -13.32 -10.70
C PRO A 79 23.56 -14.63 -11.47
N ARG A 80 24.14 -14.60 -12.67
CA ARG A 80 24.24 -15.76 -13.57
C ARG A 80 25.69 -16.02 -14.01
N ALA A 81 26.02 -17.29 -14.12
CA ALA A 81 27.26 -17.72 -14.75
C ALA A 81 27.22 -17.51 -16.27
N ALA A 82 28.36 -17.62 -16.94
CA ALA A 82 28.47 -17.42 -18.39
C ALA A 82 27.56 -18.35 -19.24
N ASN A 83 27.11 -19.47 -18.69
CA ASN A 83 26.17 -20.38 -19.32
C ASN A 83 24.69 -20.01 -19.06
N GLY A 84 24.41 -18.86 -18.42
CA GLY A 84 23.06 -18.37 -18.11
C GLY A 84 22.40 -19.01 -16.89
N VAL A 85 23.04 -19.98 -16.23
CA VAL A 85 22.52 -20.60 -15.02
C VAL A 85 22.75 -19.68 -13.81
N PRO A 86 21.78 -19.52 -12.87
CA PRO A 86 22.02 -18.76 -11.64
C PRO A 86 23.27 -19.24 -10.90
N SER A 87 24.10 -18.31 -10.47
CA SER A 87 25.36 -18.57 -9.74
C SER A 87 25.17 -18.55 -8.23
N VAL A 88 24.01 -18.11 -7.77
CA VAL A 88 23.57 -18.04 -6.36
C VAL A 88 22.62 -19.17 -6.02
N CYS A 89 22.47 -19.48 -4.73
CA CYS A 89 21.56 -20.51 -4.25
C CYS A 89 21.32 -20.34 -2.74
N SER A 90 20.21 -20.90 -2.24
CA SER A 90 19.93 -21.02 -0.82
C SER A 90 20.10 -22.48 -0.36
N PRO A 91 20.74 -22.75 0.79
CA PRO A 91 20.87 -24.09 1.34
C PRO A 91 19.51 -24.68 1.75
N ASP A 92 19.21 -25.87 1.30
CA ASP A 92 18.02 -26.60 1.75
C ASP A 92 18.33 -27.43 2.99
N PRO A 93 17.76 -27.13 4.16
CA PRO A 93 18.06 -27.85 5.40
C PRO A 93 17.59 -29.32 5.38
N THR A 94 16.66 -29.68 4.47
CA THR A 94 16.11 -31.03 4.37
C THR A 94 16.94 -31.91 3.44
N THR A 95 17.34 -31.38 2.30
CA THR A 95 18.06 -32.17 1.26
C THR A 95 19.56 -31.93 1.30
N HIS A 96 20.04 -30.92 2.03
CA HIS A 96 21.42 -30.46 2.06
C HIS A 96 21.94 -30.00 0.67
N ALA A 97 21.03 -29.79 -0.27
CA ALA A 97 21.34 -29.23 -1.59
C ALA A 97 21.37 -27.71 -1.57
N CYS A 98 22.18 -27.12 -2.45
CA CYS A 98 22.14 -25.69 -2.73
C CYS A 98 21.13 -25.46 -3.85
N VAL A 99 19.93 -24.98 -3.52
CA VAL A 99 18.84 -24.78 -4.48
C VAL A 99 18.98 -23.40 -5.12
N LYS A 100 19.06 -23.40 -6.44
CA LYS A 100 19.18 -22.17 -7.24
C LYS A 100 17.82 -21.60 -7.58
N PRO A 101 17.72 -20.26 -7.79
CA PRO A 101 16.53 -19.68 -8.37
C PRO A 101 16.15 -20.35 -9.70
N TYR A 102 14.85 -20.58 -9.90
CA TYR A 102 14.33 -21.26 -11.08
C TYR A 102 13.10 -20.54 -11.64
N HIS A 103 12.84 -20.68 -12.95
CA HIS A 103 11.65 -20.14 -13.57
C HIS A 103 10.41 -20.88 -13.09
N ASN A 104 9.54 -20.16 -12.37
CA ASN A 104 8.27 -20.68 -11.88
C ASN A 104 7.14 -20.12 -12.77
N THR A 105 6.39 -20.98 -13.43
CA THR A 105 5.25 -20.57 -14.25
C THR A 105 3.92 -20.72 -13.54
N HIS A 106 3.88 -21.10 -12.27
CA HIS A 106 2.63 -21.25 -11.54
C HIS A 106 2.01 -19.88 -11.26
N ASP A 107 0.73 -19.73 -11.59
CA ASP A 107 -0.06 -18.53 -11.29
C ASP A 107 -0.32 -18.35 -9.78
N GLN A 108 -0.25 -19.45 -9.02
CA GLN A 108 -0.37 -19.48 -7.57
C GLN A 108 0.95 -19.85 -6.94
N ASN A 109 1.43 -19.03 -6.02
CA ASN A 109 2.61 -19.28 -5.21
C ASN A 109 2.22 -19.36 -3.74
N LEU A 110 3.09 -19.94 -2.91
CA LEU A 110 2.85 -20.08 -1.48
C LEU A 110 3.75 -19.16 -0.63
N GLY A 111 4.83 -18.63 -1.20
CA GLY A 111 5.77 -17.76 -0.48
C GLY A 111 6.40 -18.40 0.74
N GLY A 112 6.85 -17.56 1.66
CA GLY A 112 7.44 -17.96 2.94
C GLY A 112 6.93 -17.08 4.09
N PRO A 113 7.30 -17.39 5.35
CA PRO A 113 7.02 -16.50 6.47
C PRO A 113 7.87 -15.24 6.36
N HIS A 114 7.28 -14.05 6.62
CA HIS A 114 7.85 -12.75 6.28
C HIS A 114 7.79 -11.70 7.40
N GLY A 115 7.69 -12.11 8.66
CA GLY A 115 7.79 -11.17 9.78
C GLY A 115 9.24 -10.78 10.14
N PRO A 116 9.44 -9.85 11.09
CA PRO A 116 10.76 -9.26 11.39
C PRO A 116 11.86 -10.29 11.71
N LYS A 117 11.53 -11.37 12.42
CA LYS A 117 12.49 -12.44 12.74
C LYS A 117 12.88 -13.26 11.52
N HIS A 118 11.96 -13.39 10.56
CA HIS A 118 12.19 -14.14 9.32
C HIS A 118 13.06 -13.30 8.37
N ALA A 119 12.82 -11.99 8.28
CA ALA A 119 13.69 -11.07 7.55
C ALA A 119 15.16 -11.18 8.02
N VAL A 120 15.39 -11.16 9.34
CA VAL A 120 16.74 -11.31 9.92
C VAL A 120 17.35 -12.67 9.54
N ALA A 121 16.55 -13.73 9.56
CA ALA A 121 17.02 -15.07 9.22
C ALA A 121 17.30 -15.24 7.72
N ASP A 122 16.45 -14.69 6.85
CA ASP A 122 16.62 -14.71 5.39
C ASP A 122 17.86 -13.93 4.96
N ILE A 123 18.08 -12.75 5.56
CA ILE A 123 19.28 -11.93 5.32
C ILE A 123 20.57 -12.65 5.80
N ASP A 124 20.51 -13.44 6.85
CA ASP A 124 21.64 -14.16 7.47
C ASP A 124 22.95 -13.34 7.47
N SER A 125 22.90 -12.17 8.10
CA SER A 125 24.08 -11.27 8.20
C SER A 125 24.61 -10.79 6.83
N GLY A 126 23.77 -10.74 5.81
CA GLY A 126 24.09 -10.30 4.45
C GLY A 126 24.45 -11.43 3.48
N LYS A 127 24.33 -12.70 3.88
CA LYS A 127 24.56 -13.83 2.96
C LYS A 127 23.38 -14.08 2.03
N MET A 128 22.18 -13.63 2.40
CA MET A 128 20.96 -13.82 1.61
C MET A 128 20.68 -15.27 1.29
N ASP A 129 20.80 -16.16 2.28
CA ASP A 129 20.70 -17.62 2.06
C ASP A 129 19.75 -18.34 3.03
N GLY A 130 19.02 -17.61 3.90
CA GLY A 130 18.11 -18.18 4.89
C GLY A 130 16.75 -18.62 4.39
N PHE A 131 16.32 -18.18 3.21
CA PHE A 131 14.95 -18.32 2.67
C PHE A 131 14.38 -19.74 2.71
N LEU A 132 15.14 -20.74 2.28
CA LEU A 132 14.69 -22.14 2.33
C LEU A 132 14.61 -22.67 3.75
N THR A 133 15.51 -22.22 4.64
CA THR A 133 15.46 -22.60 6.05
C THR A 133 14.18 -22.10 6.70
N GLU A 134 13.79 -20.85 6.41
CA GLU A 134 12.55 -20.29 6.95
C GLU A 134 11.31 -20.91 6.31
N ALA A 135 11.28 -21.06 4.99
CA ALA A 135 10.15 -21.68 4.28
C ALA A 135 9.87 -23.14 4.69
N ARG A 136 10.91 -23.88 5.11
CA ARG A 136 10.77 -25.28 5.53
C ARG A 136 10.52 -25.45 7.03
N ARG A 137 10.44 -24.39 7.81
CA ARG A 137 10.11 -24.50 9.23
C ARG A 137 8.69 -25.03 9.41
N PRO A 138 8.48 -26.04 10.30
CA PRO A 138 7.14 -26.60 10.56
C PRO A 138 6.11 -25.56 11.03
N ALA A 139 6.58 -24.41 11.54
CA ALA A 139 5.73 -23.32 11.99
C ALA A 139 5.34 -22.35 10.87
N ALA A 140 5.97 -22.44 9.69
CA ALA A 140 5.68 -21.54 8.57
C ALA A 140 4.22 -21.66 8.08
N CYS A 141 3.63 -22.83 8.27
CA CYS A 141 2.22 -23.08 8.04
C CYS A 141 1.51 -23.34 9.36
N ILE A 142 1.10 -22.29 10.06
CA ILE A 142 0.55 -22.42 11.40
C ILE A 142 -0.83 -23.07 11.34
N LYS A 143 -0.95 -24.28 11.86
CA LYS A 143 -2.24 -25.00 12.03
C LYS A 143 -3.30 -24.20 12.82
N LYS A 144 -2.90 -23.13 13.50
CA LYS A 144 -3.78 -22.26 14.29
C LYS A 144 -4.72 -21.39 13.45
N THR A 145 -4.38 -21.09 12.20
CA THR A 145 -5.19 -20.21 11.36
C THR A 145 -6.38 -20.91 10.72
N GLY A 146 -6.43 -22.25 10.78
CA GLY A 146 -7.47 -23.03 10.11
C GLY A 146 -7.41 -22.92 8.58
N ASN A 147 -6.33 -22.39 8.01
CA ASN A 147 -6.19 -22.24 6.58
C ASN A 147 -6.01 -23.61 5.91
N PRO A 148 -6.94 -24.01 5.01
CA PRO A 148 -6.84 -25.29 4.31
C PRO A 148 -5.61 -25.39 3.40
N ASP A 149 -5.05 -24.26 2.95
CA ASP A 149 -3.89 -24.23 2.05
C ASP A 149 -2.61 -24.67 2.76
N CYS A 150 -2.54 -24.56 4.09
CA CYS A 150 -1.47 -25.14 4.89
C CYS A 150 -1.34 -26.66 4.76
N ALA A 151 -2.39 -27.35 4.35
CA ALA A 151 -2.36 -28.81 4.15
C ALA A 151 -1.75 -29.22 2.81
N THR A 152 -1.57 -28.27 1.89
CA THR A 152 -1.15 -28.53 0.49
C THR A 152 0.32 -28.24 0.23
N VAL A 153 1.07 -27.72 1.22
CA VAL A 153 2.52 -27.53 1.09
C VAL A 153 3.18 -28.89 1.00
N ASP A 154 3.40 -29.33 -0.22
CA ASP A 154 4.19 -30.53 -0.51
C ASP A 154 5.67 -30.20 -0.26
N SER A 155 6.14 -30.53 0.93
CA SER A 155 7.55 -30.34 1.32
C SER A 155 8.55 -31.10 0.45
N SER A 156 8.07 -32.00 -0.47
CA SER A 156 8.91 -32.74 -1.40
C SER A 156 9.27 -31.95 -2.65
N LYS A 157 8.57 -30.84 -2.96
CA LYS A 157 8.87 -29.98 -4.11
C LYS A 157 9.76 -28.81 -3.71
N SER A 158 10.48 -28.25 -4.68
CA SER A 158 11.24 -27.00 -4.47
C SER A 158 10.27 -25.93 -3.98
N PRO A 159 10.51 -25.33 -2.80
CA PRO A 159 9.62 -24.28 -2.30
C PRO A 159 9.58 -23.10 -3.28
N ASP A 160 8.41 -22.53 -3.48
CA ASP A 160 8.18 -21.41 -4.39
C ASP A 160 9.05 -20.18 -4.09
N VAL A 161 9.56 -20.07 -2.86
CA VAL A 161 10.44 -18.95 -2.44
C VAL A 161 11.69 -18.78 -3.31
N MET A 162 12.15 -19.83 -4.03
CA MET A 162 13.25 -19.74 -4.99
C MET A 162 12.78 -19.58 -6.44
N GLY A 163 11.46 -19.47 -6.66
CA GLY A 163 10.88 -19.27 -7.99
C GLY A 163 10.96 -17.82 -8.41
N TYR A 164 11.20 -17.58 -9.72
CA TYR A 164 11.05 -16.25 -10.31
C TYR A 164 10.11 -16.30 -11.51
N HIS A 165 9.45 -15.18 -11.79
CA HIS A 165 8.65 -14.94 -12.98
C HIS A 165 9.40 -14.06 -13.96
N ASN A 166 9.06 -14.14 -15.24
CA ASN A 166 9.66 -13.32 -16.28
C ASN A 166 8.58 -12.55 -17.08
N GLY A 167 9.00 -11.84 -18.14
CA GLY A 167 8.08 -11.02 -18.93
C GLY A 167 6.99 -11.80 -19.66
N SER A 168 7.11 -13.12 -19.86
CA SER A 168 6.03 -13.93 -20.43
C SER A 168 4.96 -14.31 -19.41
N ASP A 169 5.30 -14.29 -18.12
CA ASP A 169 4.39 -14.58 -17.02
C ASP A 169 3.62 -13.32 -16.58
N ILE A 170 4.33 -12.19 -16.49
CA ILE A 170 3.81 -10.90 -15.99
C ILE A 170 4.01 -9.76 -17.01
N PRO A 171 3.50 -9.92 -18.25
CA PRO A 171 3.85 -9.04 -19.37
C PRO A 171 3.46 -7.57 -19.17
N ASN A 172 2.39 -7.27 -18.42
CA ASN A 172 1.99 -5.88 -18.19
C ASN A 172 2.97 -5.16 -17.26
N TYR A 173 3.46 -5.81 -16.20
CA TYR A 173 4.47 -5.21 -15.32
C TYR A 173 5.77 -4.95 -16.08
N TRP A 174 6.22 -5.89 -16.91
CA TRP A 174 7.39 -5.68 -17.75
C TRP A 174 7.17 -4.60 -18.83
N ALA A 175 5.95 -4.46 -19.35
CA ALA A 175 5.60 -3.38 -20.25
C ALA A 175 5.65 -2.01 -19.55
N TYR A 176 5.20 -1.91 -18.29
CA TYR A 176 5.38 -0.68 -17.51
C TYR A 176 6.86 -0.37 -17.28
N ALA A 177 7.64 -1.33 -16.82
CA ALA A 177 9.09 -1.16 -16.61
C ALA A 177 9.80 -0.69 -17.89
N SER A 178 9.49 -1.27 -19.05
CA SER A 178 10.12 -0.90 -20.34
C SER A 178 9.69 0.46 -20.89
N ASN A 179 8.54 0.97 -20.47
CA ASN A 179 8.01 2.26 -20.94
C ASN A 179 8.09 3.39 -19.91
N PHE A 180 8.35 3.09 -18.66
CA PHE A 180 8.47 4.05 -17.56
C PHE A 180 9.75 3.75 -16.78
N VAL A 181 9.76 3.94 -15.47
CA VAL A 181 10.93 3.70 -14.63
C VAL A 181 10.74 2.42 -13.82
N LEU A 182 11.76 1.58 -13.82
CA LEU A 182 11.94 0.46 -12.90
C LEU A 182 12.99 0.85 -11.86
N GLN A 183 12.70 0.64 -10.60
CA GLN A 183 13.62 0.89 -9.48
C GLN A 183 14.15 -0.45 -8.98
N ASP A 184 15.39 -0.80 -9.34
CA ASP A 184 15.94 -2.12 -9.03
C ASP A 184 16.67 -2.19 -7.67
N HIS A 185 16.77 -1.06 -7.00
CA HIS A 185 17.27 -0.95 -5.63
C HIS A 185 16.24 -0.27 -4.71
N MET A 186 14.94 -0.55 -4.91
CA MET A 186 13.90 -0.19 -3.97
C MET A 186 13.84 -1.21 -2.84
N PHE A 187 13.97 -0.74 -1.62
CA PHE A 187 13.91 -1.56 -0.41
C PHE A 187 12.62 -1.27 0.38
N GLU A 188 12.12 -2.28 1.05
CA GLU A 188 11.14 -2.07 2.11
C GLU A 188 11.64 -1.03 3.10
N ALA A 189 10.72 -0.27 3.69
CA ALA A 189 11.08 0.74 4.67
C ALA A 189 11.78 0.14 5.90
N THR A 190 11.48 -1.10 6.25
CA THR A 190 12.11 -1.81 7.37
C THR A 190 12.16 -3.33 7.10
N ALA A 191 13.04 -4.04 7.79
CA ALA A 191 13.09 -5.50 7.75
C ALA A 191 11.94 -6.13 8.55
N ALA A 192 10.70 -6.02 8.03
CA ALA A 192 9.48 -6.45 8.72
C ALA A 192 8.38 -6.82 7.71
N GLY A 193 7.25 -7.33 8.19
CA GLY A 193 6.11 -7.69 7.34
C GLY A 193 5.15 -6.52 7.08
N SER A 194 4.01 -6.85 6.48
CA SER A 194 3.06 -5.89 5.91
C SER A 194 2.53 -4.83 6.88
N TRP A 195 2.23 -5.18 8.14
CA TRP A 195 1.79 -4.17 9.11
C TRP A 195 2.76 -3.00 9.22
N THR A 196 4.06 -3.31 9.35
CA THR A 196 5.09 -2.29 9.51
C THR A 196 5.25 -1.47 8.24
N SER A 197 5.27 -2.12 7.08
CA SER A 197 5.38 -1.44 5.79
C SER A 197 4.22 -0.46 5.58
N HIS A 198 2.99 -0.86 5.89
CA HIS A 198 1.83 0.03 5.80
C HIS A 198 1.88 1.20 6.80
N MET A 199 2.42 0.98 8.01
CA MET A 199 2.64 2.06 8.97
C MET A 199 3.65 3.08 8.44
N TYR A 200 4.76 2.60 7.84
CA TYR A 200 5.77 3.50 7.27
C TYR A 200 5.23 4.28 6.07
N THR A 201 4.40 3.68 5.23
CA THR A 201 3.79 4.36 4.07
C THR A 201 2.96 5.60 4.46
N VAL A 202 2.43 5.65 5.67
CA VAL A 202 1.58 6.77 6.12
C VAL A 202 2.19 7.60 7.24
N SER A 203 3.15 7.07 8.01
CA SER A 203 3.69 7.77 9.18
C SER A 203 5.21 7.70 9.36
N GLU A 204 5.96 7.06 8.44
CA GLU A 204 7.42 6.90 8.51
C GLU A 204 7.90 6.29 9.83
N TRP A 205 7.00 5.67 10.57
CA TRP A 205 7.28 5.07 11.86
C TRP A 205 6.25 4.02 12.26
N ALA A 206 6.72 2.94 12.87
CA ALA A 206 5.90 1.94 13.52
C ALA A 206 6.29 1.84 14.98
N ALA A 207 5.32 1.99 15.89
CA ALA A 207 5.57 2.05 17.31
C ALA A 207 4.54 1.29 18.14
N LYS A 208 4.88 1.05 19.39
CA LYS A 208 3.98 0.58 20.43
C LYS A 208 4.06 1.51 21.62
N CYS A 209 2.91 2.03 22.04
CA CYS A 209 2.78 2.90 23.19
C CYS A 209 2.38 2.11 24.43
N SER A 210 2.94 2.46 25.61
CA SER A 210 2.55 1.84 26.88
C SER A 210 1.30 2.47 27.47
N THR A 211 0.97 3.69 27.07
CA THR A 211 -0.23 4.42 27.47
C THR A 211 -1.00 4.82 26.22
N PRO A 212 -2.29 4.44 26.07
CA PRO A 212 -3.13 4.93 24.98
C PRO A 212 -3.16 6.46 24.92
N ASN A 213 -3.27 7.04 23.73
CA ASN A 213 -3.36 8.49 23.48
C ASN A 213 -2.19 9.34 24.04
N ASP A 214 -1.06 8.71 24.35
CA ASP A 214 0.14 9.41 24.84
C ASP A 214 1.36 9.03 23.99
N ALA A 215 1.64 9.86 22.99
CA ALA A 215 2.75 9.65 22.06
C ALA A 215 4.10 9.58 22.77
N SER A 216 4.28 10.28 23.92
CA SER A 216 5.55 10.28 24.66
C SER A 216 5.94 8.91 25.20
N THR A 217 4.98 7.99 25.30
CA THR A 217 5.18 6.62 25.80
C THR A 217 5.49 5.59 24.71
N CYS A 218 5.50 6.03 23.45
CA CYS A 218 5.70 5.17 22.30
C CYS A 218 7.18 4.82 22.10
N LYS A 219 7.42 3.61 21.62
CA LYS A 219 8.76 3.11 21.26
C LYS A 219 8.65 2.35 19.95
N THR A 220 9.67 2.47 19.12
CA THR A 220 9.77 1.71 17.86
C THR A 220 9.45 0.24 18.11
N SER A 221 8.56 -0.32 17.31
CA SER A 221 8.14 -1.72 17.37
C SER A 221 7.89 -2.20 15.94
N LEU A 222 8.65 -3.17 15.49
CA LEU A 222 8.50 -3.75 14.15
C LEU A 222 7.44 -4.86 14.08
N PRO A 223 7.29 -5.73 15.12
CA PRO A 223 6.22 -6.74 15.08
C PRO A 223 4.84 -6.09 15.19
N ALA A 224 3.91 -6.58 14.41
CA ALA A 224 2.50 -6.20 14.51
C ALA A 224 1.94 -6.44 15.93
N PRO A 225 0.94 -5.67 16.37
CA PRO A 225 0.21 -5.95 17.60
C PRO A 225 -0.42 -7.34 17.56
N LYS A 226 -0.38 -8.07 18.67
CA LYS A 226 -1.02 -9.41 18.76
C LYS A 226 -2.55 -9.37 18.60
N SER A 227 -3.15 -8.23 18.76
CA SER A 227 -4.57 -7.94 18.58
C SER A 227 -4.71 -6.48 18.23
N MET A 228 -5.55 -6.18 17.25
CA MET A 228 -5.89 -4.81 16.86
C MET A 228 -6.98 -4.19 17.74
N ASN A 229 -7.58 -4.95 18.69
CA ASN A 229 -8.59 -4.42 19.59
C ASN A 229 -7.99 -3.43 20.59
N GLY A 230 -8.50 -2.19 20.59
CA GLY A 230 -8.06 -1.13 21.49
C GLY A 230 -6.66 -0.56 21.15
N VAL A 231 -6.17 -0.80 19.95
CA VAL A 231 -4.96 -0.15 19.44
C VAL A 231 -5.29 1.28 19.06
N GLU A 232 -4.40 2.20 19.44
CA GLU A 232 -4.44 3.60 19.04
C GLU A 232 -3.05 4.08 18.73
N TYR A 233 -2.95 4.95 17.74
CA TYR A 233 -1.71 5.53 17.27
C TYR A 233 -1.70 7.03 17.55
N PRO A 234 -1.09 7.47 18.69
CA PRO A 234 -1.11 8.87 19.10
C PRO A 234 -0.02 9.72 18.44
N TRP A 235 0.90 9.12 17.68
CA TRP A 235 1.94 9.86 16.95
C TRP A 235 1.41 10.40 15.62
N THR A 236 2.15 11.32 15.03
CA THR A 236 1.76 12.01 13.80
C THR A 236 1.89 11.13 12.57
N ASP A 237 0.90 11.16 11.69
CA ASP A 237 0.96 10.62 10.34
C ASP A 237 0.95 11.74 9.28
N LEU A 238 1.18 11.38 8.02
CA LEU A 238 1.27 12.32 6.91
C LEU A 238 -0.07 13.04 6.65
N THR A 239 -1.20 12.41 7.01
CA THR A 239 -2.52 13.01 6.78
C THR A 239 -2.76 14.24 7.63
N TYR A 240 -2.15 14.32 8.83
CA TYR A 240 -2.15 15.52 9.66
C TYR A 240 -1.46 16.71 8.96
N LEU A 241 -0.28 16.49 8.39
CA LEU A 241 0.41 17.55 7.64
C LEU A 241 -0.39 17.99 6.43
N MET A 242 -1.01 17.05 5.72
CA MET A 242 -1.89 17.36 4.60
C MET A 242 -3.14 18.12 5.03
N HIS A 243 -3.79 17.74 6.13
CA HIS A 243 -4.93 18.47 6.68
C HIS A 243 -4.55 19.91 7.01
N LYS A 244 -3.47 20.10 7.75
CA LYS A 244 -2.94 21.40 8.16
C LYS A 244 -2.63 22.32 6.96
N ASN A 245 -2.16 21.75 5.85
CA ASN A 245 -1.80 22.47 4.63
C ASN A 245 -2.89 22.44 3.55
N GLN A 246 -4.09 21.95 3.86
CA GLN A 246 -5.24 21.87 2.94
C GLN A 246 -4.94 21.05 1.66
N VAL A 247 -4.08 20.05 1.78
CA VAL A 247 -3.78 19.10 0.72
C VAL A 247 -4.83 18.00 0.73
N SER A 248 -5.55 17.84 -0.37
CA SER A 248 -6.60 16.82 -0.47
C SER A 248 -6.01 15.43 -0.60
N TRP A 249 -6.59 14.47 0.13
CA TRP A 249 -6.17 13.08 0.07
C TRP A 249 -7.34 12.10 0.26
N ASN A 250 -7.19 10.90 -0.25
CA ASN A 250 -8.06 9.76 0.08
C ASN A 250 -7.23 8.48 0.21
N TYR A 251 -7.71 7.58 1.07
CA TYR A 251 -7.21 6.23 1.22
C TYR A 251 -8.28 5.25 0.72
N TYR A 252 -8.00 4.52 -0.35
CA TYR A 252 -8.97 3.67 -1.02
C TYR A 252 -8.75 2.21 -0.69
N ILE A 253 -9.77 1.57 -0.11
CA ILE A 253 -9.75 0.18 0.34
C ILE A 253 -10.56 -0.68 -0.62
N SER A 254 -9.98 -1.75 -1.12
CA SER A 254 -10.73 -2.79 -1.83
C SER A 254 -11.47 -3.68 -0.83
N LYS A 255 -12.80 -3.66 -0.89
CA LYS A 255 -13.63 -4.48 -0.01
C LYS A 255 -13.40 -5.97 -0.27
N GLY A 256 -13.34 -6.77 0.79
CA GLY A 256 -13.16 -8.22 0.70
C GLY A 256 -12.57 -8.82 1.97
N SER A 257 -11.57 -9.67 1.82
CA SER A 257 -10.74 -10.16 2.91
C SER A 257 -9.44 -9.37 2.97
N GLU A 258 -8.90 -9.19 4.16
CA GLU A 258 -7.58 -8.60 4.40
C GLU A 258 -6.50 -9.49 3.76
N PRO A 259 -5.51 -8.91 3.06
CA PRO A 259 -4.52 -9.71 2.33
C PRO A 259 -3.64 -10.56 3.22
N ASP A 260 -3.15 -10.02 4.33
CA ASP A 260 -2.18 -10.66 5.20
C ASP A 260 -2.65 -10.77 6.66
N CYS A 261 -1.87 -11.44 7.51
CA CYS A 261 -2.15 -11.67 8.91
C CYS A 261 -1.24 -10.87 9.86
N GLU A 262 -1.81 -10.54 11.03
CA GLU A 262 -1.12 -9.76 12.06
C GLU A 262 0.13 -10.48 12.63
N ASP A 263 0.28 -11.77 12.45
CA ASP A 263 1.40 -12.56 12.95
C ASP A 263 2.46 -12.90 11.89
N ASP A 264 2.37 -12.26 10.71
CA ASP A 264 3.29 -12.43 9.57
C ASP A 264 3.48 -13.91 9.19
N ALA A 265 2.43 -14.71 9.36
CA ALA A 265 2.43 -16.10 8.94
C ALA A 265 2.34 -16.17 7.42
N GLN A 266 2.86 -17.26 6.85
CA GLN A 266 2.83 -17.49 5.41
C GLN A 266 1.42 -17.41 4.82
N THR A 267 0.40 -17.80 5.55
CA THR A 267 -1.00 -17.75 5.13
C THR A 267 -1.93 -17.52 6.32
N CYS A 268 -3.01 -16.77 6.11
CA CYS A 268 -4.00 -16.40 7.13
C CYS A 268 -5.37 -17.00 6.89
N GLY A 269 -6.15 -17.10 7.96
CA GLY A 269 -7.60 -17.23 7.85
C GLY A 269 -8.22 -15.92 7.32
N PRO A 270 -9.30 -15.98 6.50
CA PRO A 270 -9.93 -14.79 5.96
C PRO A 270 -10.42 -13.84 7.06
N ARG A 271 -10.09 -12.56 6.96
CA ARG A 271 -10.61 -11.48 7.81
C ARG A 271 -11.34 -10.46 6.93
N PRO A 272 -12.48 -9.92 7.36
CA PRO A 272 -13.18 -8.90 6.59
C PRO A 272 -12.33 -7.63 6.46
N GLN A 273 -12.29 -7.05 5.25
CA GLN A 273 -11.70 -5.76 4.96
C GLN A 273 -12.73 -4.81 4.35
N GLY A 274 -12.71 -3.56 4.77
CA GLY A 274 -13.55 -2.49 4.26
C GLY A 274 -13.22 -1.15 4.91
N VAL A 275 -13.85 -0.09 4.46
CA VAL A 275 -13.54 1.30 4.87
C VAL A 275 -13.67 1.55 6.37
N THR A 276 -14.54 0.81 7.06
CA THR A 276 -14.74 0.91 8.51
C THR A 276 -14.08 -0.23 9.29
N THR A 277 -13.39 -1.13 8.60
CA THR A 277 -12.71 -2.26 9.24
C THR A 277 -11.29 -1.84 9.54
N TYR A 278 -10.92 -1.83 10.80
CA TYR A 278 -9.56 -1.58 11.24
C TYR A 278 -8.70 -2.81 10.98
N GLY A 279 -7.52 -2.61 10.41
CA GLY A 279 -6.61 -3.70 10.07
C GLY A 279 -5.24 -3.19 9.68
N ILE A 280 -4.34 -4.10 9.36
CA ILE A 280 -2.97 -3.75 8.94
C ILE A 280 -2.95 -3.00 7.62
N TRP A 281 -3.94 -3.26 6.75
CA TRP A 281 -4.13 -2.61 5.45
C TRP A 281 -4.98 -1.34 5.50
N ASN A 282 -5.59 -1.05 6.65
CA ASN A 282 -6.34 0.16 6.92
C ASN A 282 -5.92 0.74 8.28
N PRO A 283 -4.68 1.24 8.41
CA PRO A 283 -4.14 1.73 9.69
C PRO A 283 -4.69 3.09 10.10
N LEU A 284 -5.11 3.93 9.16
CA LEU A 284 -5.49 5.33 9.42
C LEU A 284 -6.60 5.50 10.47
N PRO A 285 -7.63 4.62 10.57
CA PRO A 285 -8.62 4.75 11.63
C PRO A 285 -8.09 4.60 13.06
N TYR A 286 -6.87 4.09 13.23
CA TYR A 286 -6.23 4.00 14.56
C TYR A 286 -5.53 5.29 14.97
N PHE A 287 -5.17 6.17 14.02
CA PHE A 287 -4.51 7.42 14.31
C PHE A 287 -5.45 8.44 14.97
N ASP A 288 -4.96 9.07 16.03
CA ASP A 288 -5.76 10.04 16.80
C ASP A 288 -5.99 11.33 16.02
N ASP A 289 -5.02 11.77 15.22
CA ASP A 289 -5.12 12.95 14.36
C ASP A 289 -6.17 12.77 13.27
N VAL A 290 -6.23 11.64 12.57
CA VAL A 290 -7.28 11.35 11.58
C VAL A 290 -8.69 11.47 12.18
N LYS A 291 -8.87 11.02 13.43
CA LYS A 291 -10.14 11.14 14.15
C LYS A 291 -10.44 12.58 14.55
N GLN A 292 -9.43 13.28 15.10
CA GLN A 292 -9.54 14.67 15.60
C GLN A 292 -9.82 15.65 14.46
N ASP A 293 -9.21 15.45 13.29
CA ASP A 293 -9.39 16.26 12.10
C ASP A 293 -10.71 15.97 11.35
N GLY A 294 -11.44 14.91 11.76
CA GLY A 294 -12.69 14.51 11.13
C GLY A 294 -12.50 13.81 9.77
N ASP A 295 -11.31 13.31 9.50
CA ASP A 295 -10.86 12.83 8.19
C ASP A 295 -11.18 11.37 7.90
N LEU A 296 -11.86 10.65 8.81
CA LEU A 296 -12.29 9.26 8.60
C LEU A 296 -13.10 9.05 7.30
N THR A 297 -13.82 10.09 6.83
CA THR A 297 -14.59 10.04 5.59
C THR A 297 -13.74 10.02 4.32
N LYS A 298 -12.45 10.32 4.42
CA LYS A 298 -11.47 10.22 3.34
C LYS A 298 -11.00 8.79 3.10
N ILE A 299 -11.30 7.87 4.02
CA ILE A 299 -11.12 6.44 3.82
C ILE A 299 -12.34 5.93 3.05
N GLN A 300 -12.13 5.46 1.81
CA GLN A 300 -13.20 5.21 0.87
C GLN A 300 -13.05 3.83 0.19
N ASP A 301 -14.15 3.33 -0.35
CA ASP A 301 -14.11 2.14 -1.21
C ASP A 301 -13.40 2.44 -2.54
N VAL A 302 -12.64 1.49 -3.06
CA VAL A 302 -11.87 1.63 -4.30
C VAL A 302 -12.75 1.97 -5.52
N SER A 303 -14.05 1.69 -5.49
CA SER A 303 -14.98 2.12 -6.54
C SER A 303 -15.03 3.65 -6.68
N ASN A 304 -14.82 4.40 -5.59
CA ASN A 304 -14.74 5.86 -5.61
C ASN A 304 -13.45 6.35 -6.29
N PHE A 305 -12.33 5.61 -6.15
CA PHE A 305 -11.12 5.89 -6.91
C PHE A 305 -11.38 5.82 -8.42
N TYR A 306 -12.02 4.72 -8.88
CA TYR A 306 -12.35 4.58 -10.29
C TYR A 306 -13.30 5.67 -10.79
N GLN A 307 -14.23 6.13 -9.97
CA GLN A 307 -15.13 7.24 -10.31
C GLN A 307 -14.36 8.54 -10.41
N ALA A 308 -13.54 8.87 -9.42
CA ALA A 308 -12.74 10.09 -9.38
C ALA A 308 -11.78 10.17 -10.57
N ALA A 309 -11.04 9.10 -10.86
CA ALA A 309 -10.10 9.04 -11.98
C ALA A 309 -10.78 9.24 -13.35
N ARG A 310 -12.02 8.72 -13.52
CA ARG A 310 -12.79 8.94 -14.77
C ARG A 310 -13.37 10.36 -14.86
N ALA A 311 -13.74 10.94 -13.73
CA ALA A 311 -14.37 12.26 -13.66
C ALA A 311 -13.38 13.42 -13.65
N GLY A 312 -12.10 13.19 -13.42
CA GLY A 312 -11.11 14.25 -13.23
C GLY A 312 -11.27 14.93 -11.88
N THR A 313 -11.47 14.17 -10.83
CA THR A 313 -11.66 14.67 -9.46
C THR A 313 -10.81 13.89 -8.44
N LEU A 314 -9.66 13.36 -8.89
CA LEU A 314 -8.70 12.75 -7.99
C LEU A 314 -8.21 13.77 -6.96
N PRO A 315 -8.01 13.38 -5.70
CA PRO A 315 -7.32 14.24 -4.74
C PRO A 315 -5.84 14.38 -5.12
N LYS A 316 -5.13 15.26 -4.44
CA LYS A 316 -3.70 15.42 -4.64
C LYS A 316 -2.93 14.14 -4.29
N VAL A 317 -3.34 13.44 -3.23
CA VAL A 317 -2.73 12.18 -2.81
C VAL A 317 -3.79 11.09 -2.69
N SER A 318 -3.50 9.94 -3.29
CA SER A 318 -4.33 8.73 -3.24
C SER A 318 -3.49 7.53 -2.85
N TRP A 319 -3.86 6.82 -1.81
CA TRP A 319 -3.37 5.47 -1.55
C TRP A 319 -4.42 4.46 -2.00
N VAL A 320 -4.00 3.36 -2.59
CA VAL A 320 -4.89 2.30 -3.05
C VAL A 320 -4.40 0.96 -2.52
N ALA A 321 -5.19 0.37 -1.63
CA ALA A 321 -4.94 -0.91 -1.00
C ALA A 321 -5.83 -2.01 -1.59
N PRO A 322 -5.28 -3.17 -2.00
CA PRO A 322 -6.02 -4.30 -2.53
C PRO A 322 -6.78 -5.06 -1.43
N ASN A 323 -7.59 -6.03 -1.81
CA ASN A 323 -8.00 -7.13 -0.93
C ASN A 323 -7.21 -8.39 -1.27
N GLN A 324 -7.32 -9.44 -0.46
CA GLN A 324 -6.58 -10.68 -0.65
C GLN A 324 -6.67 -11.24 -2.07
N THR A 325 -7.84 -11.22 -2.71
CA THR A 325 -8.03 -11.82 -4.03
C THR A 325 -7.20 -11.16 -5.13
N VAL A 326 -6.93 -9.86 -5.00
CA VAL A 326 -6.27 -9.03 -6.02
C VAL A 326 -4.91 -8.47 -5.57
N SER A 327 -4.44 -8.86 -4.39
CA SER A 327 -3.20 -8.36 -3.80
C SER A 327 -1.94 -9.04 -4.30
N GLU A 328 -2.04 -10.25 -4.83
CA GLU A 328 -0.93 -11.17 -5.14
C GLU A 328 -0.30 -11.83 -3.90
N HIS A 329 -0.74 -11.45 -2.67
CA HIS A 329 -0.32 -12.16 -1.48
C HIS A 329 -0.57 -13.67 -1.64
N PRO A 330 0.41 -14.52 -1.40
CA PRO A 330 0.20 -15.96 -1.43
C PRO A 330 -0.98 -16.41 -0.53
N PRO A 331 -1.90 -17.27 -1.01
CA PRO A 331 -1.88 -17.98 -2.28
C PRO A 331 -2.73 -17.35 -3.39
N SER A 332 -2.93 -16.03 -3.40
CA SER A 332 -3.70 -15.35 -4.46
C SER A 332 -2.99 -15.42 -5.80
N LEU A 333 -3.79 -15.34 -6.89
CA LEU A 333 -3.27 -15.50 -8.24
C LEU A 333 -2.56 -14.22 -8.71
N ILE A 334 -1.34 -14.37 -9.24
CA ILE A 334 -0.56 -13.29 -9.86
C ILE A 334 -1.34 -12.65 -11.01
N SER A 335 -1.97 -13.47 -11.88
CA SER A 335 -2.76 -12.98 -13.01
C SER A 335 -3.94 -12.10 -12.59
N THR A 336 -4.51 -12.37 -11.42
CA THR A 336 -5.63 -11.57 -10.87
C THR A 336 -5.14 -10.22 -10.36
N GLY A 337 -4.01 -10.18 -9.64
CA GLY A 337 -3.39 -8.94 -9.20
C GLY A 337 -2.91 -8.09 -10.36
N GLN A 338 -2.21 -8.68 -11.33
CA GLN A 338 -1.81 -7.97 -12.55
C GLN A 338 -3.01 -7.35 -13.28
N THR A 339 -4.14 -8.06 -13.36
CA THR A 339 -5.39 -7.55 -13.95
C THR A 339 -5.91 -6.34 -13.16
N TYR A 340 -5.92 -6.43 -11.84
CA TYR A 340 -6.38 -5.37 -10.94
C TYR A 340 -5.53 -4.10 -11.09
N VAL A 341 -4.22 -4.23 -10.96
CA VAL A 341 -3.26 -3.11 -11.11
C VAL A 341 -3.36 -2.48 -12.49
N THR A 342 -3.41 -3.31 -13.55
CA THR A 342 -3.58 -2.81 -14.92
C THR A 342 -4.89 -2.02 -15.08
N ASN A 343 -5.96 -2.43 -14.41
CA ASN A 343 -7.24 -1.71 -14.47
C ASN A 343 -7.17 -0.36 -13.74
N LEU A 344 -6.51 -0.29 -12.59
CA LEU A 344 -6.26 0.98 -11.89
C LEU A 344 -5.49 1.95 -12.79
N ILE A 345 -4.35 1.53 -13.30
CA ILE A 345 -3.46 2.36 -14.14
C ILE A 345 -4.16 2.77 -15.44
N ASN A 346 -4.82 1.86 -16.12
CA ASN A 346 -5.59 2.16 -17.34
C ASN A 346 -6.71 3.18 -17.08
N THR A 347 -7.34 3.14 -15.92
CA THR A 347 -8.41 4.08 -15.57
C THR A 347 -7.86 5.49 -15.42
N VAL A 348 -6.73 5.64 -14.74
CA VAL A 348 -6.02 6.92 -14.61
C VAL A 348 -5.52 7.42 -15.97
N MET A 349 -4.88 6.56 -16.74
CA MET A 349 -4.35 6.92 -18.07
C MET A 349 -5.42 7.36 -19.06
N LYS A 350 -6.65 6.81 -18.95
CA LYS A 350 -7.80 7.22 -19.76
C LYS A 350 -8.52 8.42 -19.19
N GLY A 351 -8.25 8.79 -17.97
CA GLY A 351 -8.84 9.93 -17.29
C GLY A 351 -8.24 11.26 -17.74
N PRO A 352 -8.92 12.37 -17.46
CA PRO A 352 -8.48 13.70 -17.90
C PRO A 352 -7.21 14.21 -17.17
N GLU A 353 -6.86 13.63 -16.02
CA GLU A 353 -5.77 14.06 -15.15
C GLU A 353 -4.44 13.35 -15.43
N TRP A 354 -4.38 12.42 -16.39
CA TRP A 354 -3.16 11.69 -16.73
C TRP A 354 -1.94 12.61 -16.90
N ASN A 355 -2.12 13.74 -17.60
CA ASN A 355 -1.01 14.64 -17.91
C ASN A 355 -0.35 15.34 -16.71
N SER A 356 -0.92 15.17 -15.51
CA SER A 356 -0.42 15.75 -14.26
C SER A 356 -0.35 14.71 -13.13
N THR A 357 -0.29 13.42 -13.46
CA THR A 357 -0.32 12.33 -12.48
C THR A 357 1.02 11.59 -12.42
N ALA A 358 1.44 11.24 -11.20
CA ALA A 358 2.47 10.24 -10.95
C ALA A 358 1.85 9.06 -10.19
N ILE A 359 2.07 7.85 -10.67
CA ILE A 359 1.69 6.60 -10.02
C ILE A 359 2.98 5.93 -9.53
N PHE A 360 3.03 5.64 -8.24
CA PHE A 360 4.05 4.83 -7.60
C PHE A 360 3.44 3.46 -7.34
N LEU A 361 3.90 2.46 -8.06
CA LEU A 361 3.50 1.07 -7.89
C LEU A 361 4.62 0.33 -7.18
N ALA A 362 4.32 -0.27 -6.03
CA ALA A 362 5.27 -1.05 -5.26
C ALA A 362 4.58 -2.24 -4.58
N TRP A 363 5.40 -3.17 -4.11
CA TRP A 363 5.01 -4.24 -3.19
C TRP A 363 5.50 -3.88 -1.79
N ASP A 364 4.76 -4.27 -0.78
CA ASP A 364 5.00 -3.82 0.60
C ASP A 364 6.14 -4.56 1.28
N ASP A 365 6.24 -5.87 1.05
CA ASP A 365 7.33 -6.72 1.54
C ASP A 365 7.66 -7.88 0.60
N TRP A 366 8.71 -8.66 0.94
CA TRP A 366 9.27 -9.72 0.09
C TRP A 366 8.48 -11.04 0.11
N GLY A 367 7.53 -11.23 1.03
CA GLY A 367 6.72 -12.45 1.13
C GLY A 367 7.49 -13.75 1.39
N GLY A 368 8.70 -13.65 1.93
CA GLY A 368 9.60 -14.80 2.07
C GLY A 368 10.28 -15.24 0.77
N PHE A 369 10.06 -14.53 -0.34
CA PHE A 369 10.70 -14.84 -1.63
C PHE A 369 12.15 -14.38 -1.69
N TYR A 370 12.95 -15.14 -2.40
CA TYR A 370 14.38 -14.92 -2.53
C TYR A 370 14.71 -13.57 -3.18
N ASP A 371 15.67 -12.87 -2.59
CA ASP A 371 16.40 -11.76 -3.20
C ASP A 371 17.89 -11.91 -2.90
N HIS A 372 18.75 -11.54 -3.86
CA HIS A 372 20.19 -11.72 -3.70
C HIS A 372 20.90 -10.51 -3.10
N VAL A 373 20.26 -9.35 -3.01
CA VAL A 373 20.87 -8.10 -2.55
C VAL A 373 20.59 -7.87 -1.07
N ALA A 374 21.66 -7.78 -0.29
CA ALA A 374 21.55 -7.48 1.13
C ALA A 374 21.10 -6.02 1.35
N PRO A 375 20.09 -5.77 2.22
CA PRO A 375 19.61 -4.42 2.47
C PRO A 375 20.66 -3.56 3.20
N PRO A 376 20.68 -2.23 2.94
CA PRO A 376 21.52 -1.30 3.66
C PRO A 376 21.12 -1.20 5.15
N LYS A 377 22.10 -0.97 6.01
CA LYS A 377 21.85 -0.61 7.41
C LYS A 377 21.74 0.90 7.53
N VAL A 378 20.58 1.42 7.93
CA VAL A 378 20.28 2.86 7.94
C VAL A 378 20.00 3.41 9.32
N ASP A 379 19.10 2.79 10.08
CA ASP A 379 18.74 3.17 11.44
C ASP A 379 18.37 1.93 12.28
N GLN A 380 17.62 2.11 13.37
CA GLN A 380 17.20 1.01 14.25
C GLN A 380 16.26 0.02 13.52
N GLY A 381 15.42 0.50 12.60
CA GLY A 381 14.52 -0.35 11.80
C GLY A 381 15.25 -1.04 10.65
N GLY A 382 16.33 -0.46 10.16
CA GLY A 382 17.03 -0.87 8.95
C GLY A 382 16.18 -0.66 7.69
N PHE A 383 16.66 -1.14 6.55
CA PHE A 383 15.81 -1.44 5.39
C PHE A 383 15.52 -2.94 5.36
N GLY A 384 14.39 -3.32 4.77
CA GLY A 384 14.07 -4.71 4.48
C GLY A 384 14.59 -5.16 3.12
N MET A 385 14.02 -6.24 2.59
CA MET A 385 14.41 -6.79 1.29
C MET A 385 14.07 -5.83 0.16
N ARG A 386 14.65 -6.07 -1.02
CA ARG A 386 14.19 -5.36 -2.21
C ARG A 386 12.81 -5.85 -2.61
N VAL A 387 11.97 -4.88 -3.01
CA VAL A 387 10.64 -5.10 -3.57
C VAL A 387 10.56 -4.52 -4.98
N PRO A 388 9.71 -5.05 -5.87
CA PRO A 388 9.47 -4.41 -7.15
C PRO A 388 8.89 -3.02 -6.96
N ALA A 389 9.39 -2.04 -7.71
CA ALA A 389 8.85 -0.69 -7.66
C ALA A 389 9.00 0.02 -9.00
N MET A 390 8.01 0.86 -9.32
CA MET A 390 7.95 1.57 -10.60
C MET A 390 7.36 2.96 -10.45
N VAL A 391 7.91 3.91 -11.20
CA VAL A 391 7.31 5.25 -11.38
C VAL A 391 6.66 5.31 -12.75
N ILE A 392 5.34 5.48 -12.77
CA ILE A 392 4.51 5.53 -13.97
C ILE A 392 3.89 6.92 -14.08
N SER A 393 4.39 7.74 -14.98
CA SER A 393 3.99 9.13 -15.16
C SER A 393 4.21 9.60 -16.60
N PRO A 394 3.46 10.58 -17.10
CA PRO A 394 3.78 11.20 -18.38
C PRO A 394 5.14 11.91 -18.38
N TYR A 395 5.70 12.20 -17.21
CA TYR A 395 7.02 12.81 -17.03
C TYR A 395 8.12 11.80 -16.62
N ALA A 396 7.78 10.56 -16.32
CA ALA A 396 8.77 9.54 -15.99
C ALA A 396 9.67 9.24 -17.20
N LYS A 397 10.95 8.99 -17.02
CA LYS A 397 11.89 8.62 -18.08
C LYS A 397 11.50 7.27 -18.69
N ARG A 398 11.70 7.13 -20.00
CA ARG A 398 11.29 5.91 -20.69
C ARG A 398 12.35 4.81 -20.57
N GLY A 399 11.94 3.65 -20.04
CA GLY A 399 12.80 2.47 -19.93
C GLY A 399 14.06 2.74 -19.09
N PHE A 400 13.98 3.69 -18.19
CA PHE A 400 15.04 3.99 -17.25
C PHE A 400 15.01 2.99 -16.11
N ILE A 401 16.16 2.47 -15.74
CA ILE A 401 16.34 1.67 -14.54
C ILE A 401 17.07 2.56 -13.54
N ASP A 402 16.45 2.83 -12.42
CA ASP A 402 17.08 3.55 -11.32
C ASP A 402 17.81 2.56 -10.42
N HIS A 403 19.13 2.65 -10.43
CA HIS A 403 20.05 1.84 -9.60
C HIS A 403 20.40 2.51 -8.27
N SER A 404 19.80 3.66 -7.97
CA SER A 404 20.02 4.35 -6.69
C SER A 404 19.39 3.55 -5.56
N PRO A 405 20.05 3.42 -4.41
CA PRO A 405 19.38 2.91 -3.21
C PRO A 405 18.19 3.81 -2.85
N LEU A 406 17.02 3.22 -2.80
CA LEU A 406 15.75 3.87 -2.47
C LEU A 406 15.05 3.08 -1.37
N SER A 407 14.18 3.72 -0.61
CA SER A 407 13.26 3.07 0.31
C SER A 407 11.84 3.51 0.00
N LEU A 408 10.83 2.72 0.37
CA LEU A 408 9.42 3.11 0.23
C LEU A 408 9.10 4.45 0.91
N ASP A 409 9.89 4.89 1.89
CA ASP A 409 9.81 6.22 2.50
C ASP A 409 9.93 7.37 1.47
N VAL A 410 10.56 7.13 0.32
CA VAL A 410 10.74 8.15 -0.73
C VAL A 410 9.41 8.65 -1.31
N TYR A 411 8.33 7.87 -1.20
CA TYR A 411 7.00 8.29 -1.65
C TYR A 411 6.41 9.37 -0.73
N THR A 412 6.59 9.22 0.59
CA THR A 412 6.24 10.28 1.56
C THR A 412 7.06 11.53 1.29
N LYS A 413 8.38 11.39 1.15
CA LYS A 413 9.28 12.50 0.81
C LYS A 413 8.85 13.23 -0.46
N PHE A 414 8.46 12.51 -1.53
CA PHE A 414 7.97 13.13 -2.78
C PHE A 414 6.69 13.93 -2.55
N ILE A 415 5.74 13.39 -1.77
CA ILE A 415 4.49 14.08 -1.43
C ILE A 415 4.77 15.37 -0.64
N GLU A 416 5.68 15.32 0.31
CA GLU A 416 6.10 16.45 1.12
C GLU A 416 6.80 17.53 0.30
N ASP A 417 7.69 17.14 -0.61
CA ASP A 417 8.40 18.07 -1.49
C ASP A 417 7.45 18.75 -2.50
N ASP A 418 6.49 18.00 -3.04
CA ASP A 418 5.56 18.54 -4.04
C ASP A 418 4.44 19.38 -3.42
N PHE A 419 3.83 18.90 -2.33
CA PHE A 419 2.58 19.50 -1.82
C PHE A 419 2.72 20.21 -0.48
N LEU A 420 3.78 19.95 0.30
CA LEU A 420 3.95 20.49 1.65
C LEU A 420 5.16 21.44 1.77
N GLY A 421 5.75 21.84 0.63
CA GLY A 421 6.90 22.75 0.61
C GLY A 421 8.13 22.18 1.29
N GLY A 422 8.26 20.85 1.34
CA GLY A 422 9.37 20.15 1.97
C GLY A 422 9.25 20.01 3.51
N GLN A 423 8.06 20.27 4.06
CA GLN A 423 7.80 19.96 5.49
C GLN A 423 7.82 18.44 5.68
N ARG A 424 8.54 17.98 6.70
CA ARG A 424 8.72 16.57 7.05
C ARG A 424 7.85 16.15 8.23
N LEU A 425 7.68 14.84 8.40
CA LEU A 425 7.16 14.23 9.62
C LEU A 425 8.22 14.31 10.74
N ASP A 426 8.52 15.55 11.14
CA ASP A 426 9.55 15.87 12.14
C ASP A 426 8.88 16.36 13.42
N PRO A 427 8.99 15.61 14.54
CA PRO A 427 8.42 15.99 15.82
C PRO A 427 8.86 17.37 16.32
N ALA A 428 9.99 17.89 15.84
CA ALA A 428 10.46 19.22 16.19
C ALA A 428 9.68 20.33 15.48
N THR A 429 9.04 20.05 14.36
CA THR A 429 8.44 21.07 13.48
C THR A 429 6.99 20.81 13.09
N ASP A 430 6.48 19.59 13.17
CA ASP A 430 5.11 19.24 12.76
C ASP A 430 4.05 19.79 13.74
N GLY A 431 4.41 20.04 15.00
CA GLY A 431 3.51 20.56 16.03
C GLY A 431 2.81 19.47 16.85
N ARG A 432 3.18 18.21 16.66
CA ARG A 432 2.72 17.04 17.43
C ARG A 432 3.93 16.21 17.86
N PRO A 433 4.69 16.61 18.90
CA PRO A 433 5.90 15.92 19.32
C PRO A 433 5.65 14.45 19.66
N ASP A 434 6.47 13.58 19.11
CA ASP A 434 6.53 12.16 19.45
C ASP A 434 7.99 11.70 19.58
N PRO A 435 8.27 10.53 20.17
CA PRO A 435 9.64 10.07 20.41
C PRO A 435 10.22 9.25 19.23
N ARG A 436 9.75 9.46 17.99
CA ARG A 436 10.37 8.77 16.83
C ARG A 436 11.87 9.08 16.80
N PRO A 437 12.72 8.07 16.59
CA PRO A 437 14.17 8.25 16.70
C PRO A 437 14.77 8.93 15.49
N THR A 438 14.09 8.94 14.35
CA THR A 438 14.63 9.35 13.06
C THR A 438 13.55 10.05 12.24
N VAL A 439 13.89 11.14 11.60
CA VAL A 439 13.14 11.74 10.49
C VAL A 439 13.66 11.09 9.23
N ARG A 440 12.97 10.04 8.77
CA ARG A 440 13.51 9.10 7.77
C ARG A 440 13.72 9.75 6.40
N GLU A 441 12.86 10.65 6.01
CA GLU A 441 12.92 11.37 4.73
C GLU A 441 14.21 12.22 4.61
N THR A 442 14.89 12.48 5.73
CA THR A 442 16.18 13.20 5.75
C THR A 442 17.39 12.28 5.65
N LEU A 443 17.21 10.97 5.72
CA LEU A 443 18.31 10.01 5.62
C LEU A 443 18.83 9.96 4.18
N PRO A 444 20.14 10.08 3.96
CA PRO A 444 20.72 10.02 2.60
C PRO A 444 20.41 8.72 1.85
N GLN A 445 20.20 7.63 2.59
CA GLN A 445 19.93 6.30 2.02
C GLN A 445 18.49 6.12 1.55
N VAL A 446 17.55 6.97 1.96
CA VAL A 446 16.17 6.95 1.45
C VAL A 446 16.14 7.32 -0.02
N GLY A 447 17.09 8.16 -0.46
CA GLY A 447 17.15 8.66 -1.83
C GLY A 447 16.10 9.74 -2.12
N ASP A 448 15.85 9.95 -3.39
CA ASP A 448 14.74 10.77 -3.91
C ASP A 448 14.39 10.30 -5.33
N LEU A 449 13.21 10.67 -5.81
CA LEU A 449 12.73 10.29 -7.14
C LEU A 449 13.10 11.29 -8.24
N SER A 450 13.98 12.25 -7.98
CA SER A 450 14.32 13.29 -8.97
C SER A 450 14.96 12.70 -10.23
N ALA A 451 15.72 11.62 -10.08
CA ALA A 451 16.34 10.91 -11.18
C ALA A 451 15.33 10.24 -12.12
N ASP A 452 14.15 9.91 -11.64
CA ASP A 452 13.12 9.16 -12.39
C ASP A 452 12.35 10.02 -13.38
N PHE A 453 12.36 11.33 -13.20
CA PHE A 453 11.57 12.27 -14.00
C PHE A 453 12.41 13.10 -14.97
N ASP A 454 11.79 13.46 -16.08
CA ASP A 454 12.19 14.57 -16.94
C ASP A 454 11.00 15.54 -17.08
N PHE A 455 10.96 16.52 -16.20
CA PHE A 455 9.92 17.53 -16.23
C PHE A 455 10.00 18.50 -17.40
N ASN A 456 11.06 18.46 -18.23
CA ASN A 456 11.18 19.28 -19.43
C ASN A 456 10.58 18.59 -20.66
N GLN A 457 10.31 17.28 -20.60
CA GLN A 457 9.69 16.56 -21.72
C GLN A 457 8.22 16.98 -21.90
N THR A 458 7.71 16.81 -23.12
CA THR A 458 6.28 16.83 -23.39
C THR A 458 5.62 15.65 -22.67
N PRO A 459 4.49 15.84 -21.96
CA PRO A 459 3.79 14.74 -21.33
C PRO A 459 3.53 13.59 -22.30
N ARG A 460 3.93 12.39 -21.93
CA ARG A 460 3.77 11.21 -22.80
C ARG A 460 2.32 10.75 -22.84
N PRO A 461 1.87 10.26 -24.02
CA PRO A 461 0.53 9.71 -24.14
C PRO A 461 0.31 8.49 -23.23
N PRO A 462 -0.95 8.17 -22.90
CA PRO A 462 -1.30 6.98 -22.13
C PRO A 462 -0.78 5.69 -22.77
N LEU A 463 -0.28 4.77 -21.96
CA LEU A 463 0.01 3.39 -22.34
C LEU A 463 -1.09 2.48 -21.79
N VAL A 464 -2.15 2.30 -22.57
CA VAL A 464 -3.28 1.45 -22.16
C VAL A 464 -2.98 0.00 -22.54
N LEU A 465 -2.86 -0.87 -21.54
CA LEU A 465 -2.55 -2.29 -21.73
C LEU A 465 -3.80 -3.18 -21.64
N PRO A 466 -3.78 -4.39 -22.24
CA PRO A 466 -4.87 -5.35 -22.11
C PRO A 466 -5.00 -5.79 -20.65
N LEU A 467 -6.23 -5.85 -20.10
CA LEU A 467 -6.47 -6.29 -18.73
C LEU A 467 -6.07 -7.76 -18.51
N ARG A 468 -6.20 -8.57 -19.54
CA ARG A 468 -5.84 -9.99 -19.53
C ARG A 468 -4.90 -10.26 -20.69
N PRO A 469 -3.62 -9.96 -20.55
CA PRO A 469 -2.64 -10.28 -21.58
C PRO A 469 -2.51 -11.79 -21.73
N HIS A 470 -1.93 -12.24 -22.83
CA HIS A 470 -1.47 -13.63 -22.94
C HIS A 470 -0.30 -13.82 -21.98
N THR A 471 -0.32 -14.86 -21.17
CA THR A 471 0.72 -15.21 -20.20
C THR A 471 1.07 -16.70 -20.31
N ASP A 472 2.28 -17.05 -19.92
CA ASP A 472 2.73 -18.43 -19.78
C ASP A 472 2.37 -19.02 -18.38
N LEU A 473 1.66 -18.26 -17.54
CA LEU A 473 1.23 -18.73 -16.23
C LEU A 473 0.34 -19.95 -16.34
N THR A 474 0.68 -20.98 -15.60
CA THR A 474 -0.04 -22.24 -15.52
C THR A 474 -0.89 -22.28 -14.26
N LYS A 475 -2.13 -22.75 -14.38
CA LYS A 475 -2.97 -23.00 -13.20
C LYS A 475 -2.36 -24.14 -12.40
N SER A 476 -2.19 -23.97 -11.11
CA SER A 476 -1.80 -25.07 -10.21
C SER A 476 -2.77 -26.24 -10.39
N SER A 477 -2.23 -27.44 -10.60
CA SER A 477 -3.01 -28.67 -10.71
C SER A 477 -3.53 -29.19 -9.36
N THR A 478 -3.68 -28.32 -8.35
CA THR A 478 -4.38 -28.70 -7.12
C THR A 478 -5.83 -28.92 -7.47
N GLY A 479 -6.14 -30.18 -7.80
CA GLY A 479 -7.46 -30.65 -8.18
C GLY A 479 -8.47 -30.49 -7.04
N SER A 480 -9.11 -29.34 -7.02
CA SER A 480 -10.48 -29.21 -6.54
C SER A 480 -11.37 -29.24 -7.76
N SER A 481 -11.80 -30.42 -8.19
CA SER A 481 -12.81 -30.54 -9.21
C SER A 481 -14.11 -29.95 -8.66
N SER A 482 -14.30 -28.65 -8.87
CA SER A 482 -15.60 -27.98 -8.67
C SER A 482 -16.74 -28.72 -9.43
N THR A 483 -16.40 -29.53 -10.41
CA THR A 483 -17.32 -30.43 -11.10
C THR A 483 -17.94 -31.47 -10.14
N GLY A 484 -17.19 -31.98 -9.17
CA GLY A 484 -17.73 -32.94 -8.18
C GLY A 484 -18.76 -32.31 -7.25
N VAL A 485 -18.53 -31.09 -6.80
CA VAL A 485 -19.46 -30.37 -5.91
C VAL A 485 -20.74 -29.97 -6.66
N ILE A 486 -20.62 -29.51 -7.91
CA ILE A 486 -21.80 -29.17 -8.74
C ILE A 486 -22.63 -30.43 -9.03
N VAL A 487 -22.02 -31.57 -9.33
CA VAL A 487 -22.74 -32.82 -9.58
C VAL A 487 -23.43 -33.30 -8.29
N ILE A 488 -22.80 -33.20 -7.13
CA ILE A 488 -23.42 -33.58 -5.84
C ILE A 488 -24.59 -32.65 -5.51
N VAL A 489 -24.47 -31.34 -5.70
CA VAL A 489 -25.55 -30.39 -5.45
C VAL A 489 -26.73 -30.61 -6.39
N ILE A 490 -26.49 -30.87 -7.67
CA ILE A 490 -27.54 -31.19 -8.65
C ILE A 490 -28.21 -32.52 -8.28
N ALA A 491 -27.45 -33.56 -7.88
CA ALA A 491 -28.01 -34.83 -7.46
C ALA A 491 -28.90 -34.69 -6.21
N ILE A 492 -28.51 -33.89 -5.22
CA ILE A 492 -29.32 -33.62 -4.02
C ILE A 492 -30.61 -32.87 -4.37
N ILE A 493 -30.55 -31.89 -5.27
CA ILE A 493 -31.74 -31.15 -5.72
C ILE A 493 -32.72 -32.06 -6.47
N VAL A 494 -32.21 -32.92 -7.36
CA VAL A 494 -33.05 -33.87 -8.12
C VAL A 494 -33.69 -34.91 -7.18
N VAL A 495 -32.94 -35.48 -6.23
CA VAL A 495 -33.50 -36.41 -5.23
C VAL A 495 -34.54 -35.72 -4.35
N GLY A 496 -34.31 -34.49 -3.91
CA GLY A 496 -35.28 -33.70 -3.15
C GLY A 496 -36.57 -33.42 -3.92
N ALA A 497 -36.47 -33.08 -5.21
CA ALA A 497 -37.61 -32.85 -6.08
C ALA A 497 -38.43 -34.14 -6.31
N VAL A 498 -37.78 -35.29 -6.51
CA VAL A 498 -38.44 -36.59 -6.66
C VAL A 498 -39.17 -36.99 -5.39
N LEU A 499 -38.55 -36.83 -4.22
CA LEU A 499 -39.19 -37.12 -2.91
C LEU A 499 -40.40 -36.21 -2.63
N ALA A 500 -40.31 -34.94 -2.97
CA ALA A 500 -41.42 -33.99 -2.85
C ALA A 500 -42.57 -34.36 -3.77
N PHE A 501 -42.30 -34.77 -5.02
CA PHE A 501 -43.29 -35.20 -6.00
C PHE A 501 -44.00 -36.51 -5.56
N VAL A 502 -43.26 -37.47 -5.01
CA VAL A 502 -43.81 -38.72 -4.45
C VAL A 502 -44.70 -38.42 -3.26
N ALA A 503 -44.26 -37.58 -2.33
CA ALA A 503 -45.06 -37.19 -1.15
C ALA A 503 -46.36 -36.45 -1.56
N PHE A 504 -46.28 -35.57 -2.53
CA PHE A 504 -47.46 -34.88 -3.10
C PHE A 504 -48.45 -35.86 -3.75
N SER A 505 -47.96 -36.81 -4.52
CA SER A 505 -48.76 -37.82 -5.23
C SER A 505 -49.46 -38.76 -4.20
N VAL A 506 -48.77 -39.18 -3.15
CA VAL A 506 -49.36 -40.00 -2.07
C VAL A 506 -50.43 -39.21 -1.31
N ARG A 507 -50.19 -37.92 -0.97
CA ARG A 507 -51.21 -37.05 -0.34
C ARG A 507 -52.45 -36.87 -1.21
N ARG A 508 -52.26 -36.71 -2.54
CA ARG A 508 -53.39 -36.59 -3.48
C ARG A 508 -54.21 -37.86 -3.59
N ARG A 509 -53.57 -39.05 -3.57
CA ARG A 509 -54.29 -40.37 -3.55
C ARG A 509 -55.04 -40.59 -2.23
N ARG A 510 -54.53 -40.14 -1.09
CA ARG A 510 -55.22 -40.24 0.20
C ARG A 510 -56.45 -39.33 0.26
N ARG A 511 -56.41 -38.13 -0.30
CA ARG A 511 -57.59 -37.23 -0.39
C ARG A 511 -58.69 -37.75 -1.32
N ALA A 512 -58.31 -38.46 -2.41
CA ALA A 512 -59.28 -39.06 -3.34
C ALA A 512 -60.03 -40.27 -2.73
N LYS A 513 -59.51 -40.94 -1.68
CA LYS A 513 -60.18 -42.05 -0.99
C LYS A 513 -61.16 -41.62 0.11
N VAL A 514 -61.18 -40.36 0.50
CA VAL A 514 -62.09 -39.84 1.55
C VAL A 514 -63.41 -39.27 0.97
N LEU A 515 -63.57 -39.21 -0.35
CA LEU A 515 -64.71 -38.61 -1.04
C LEU A 515 -65.64 -39.65 -1.72
N VAL A 516 -65.71 -40.91 -1.20
CA VAL A 516 -66.76 -41.86 -1.65
C VAL A 516 -67.86 -41.86 -0.61
N PRO A 517 -69.07 -41.35 -0.90
CA PRO A 517 -70.21 -41.46 0.01
C PRO A 517 -70.68 -42.90 0.04
N SER A 518 -70.94 -43.42 1.24
CA SER A 518 -71.68 -44.66 1.46
C SER A 518 -73.16 -44.45 1.10
N HIS A 519 -73.61 -45.16 0.11
CA HIS A 519 -75.04 -45.51 -0.04
C HIS A 519 -75.24 -46.91 0.44
#